data_e75d11377f352f131458b6f7969cd709
#
_entry.id   e75d11377f352f131458b6f7969cd709
#
_cell.length_a   1.000
_cell.length_b   1.000
_cell.length_c   1.000
_cell.angle_alpha   90.00
_cell.angle_beta   90.00
_cell.angle_gamma   90.00
#
_symmetry.space_group_name_H-M   'P 1'
#
loop_
_entity.id
_entity.type
_entity.pdbx_description
1 polymer ?
#
loop_
_entity_poly.entity_id
_entity_poly.type
_entity_poly.pdbx_seq_one_letter_code
_entity_poly.pdbx_strand_id
1 'polypeptide(L)'
;MVAAILCCAMTTTVFTACTDNDDNPADPDTPTAQAEYAILFYGYGGSTLDEGIMQNMIDFYKGKAGSYNQVKIAAQYKYSSIEDIKEYMLDEGVANGTITQEKADELYVQMKPMDLQTIRFIVDPTINNAKDDVLLNPEYIYGERNCDIANVDSLTNFINWATEACPAKHYILIASDHGGGYLPHYERPFEAPAQTRALIFDHTDKPLMYFTASSFKYAVSRANKRMDVIYMDACLMNNIEYQFELKDVTDYLILSTFLVPNAGGSYTALVDELAQNAANLETALSNFNKASVEKWDQDAAEQAAAGNEDAKWDYHDMTVTRTRNLDAFGSKFKVFVDRLVAAYADEDNKAKIDAITKSAFKVNNDCPSYDIVDYAQAITLMLPNVYDAAFANELGTSFNNCLVSQYCSDFLMNNNLSVDCSIMLAVQGNYYYYDYDDDDPKILNGYDIYYADGKRESYITGETEPIVSTWSSTLPNTYEQLAFDKATGWSRWLYLNEQLPCENSPVEMHYPIGN
;
A
#
# COMPACT_ATOMS: atom_id res chain seq x y z
N MET A 1 -4.58 21.38 -4.45
CA MET A 1 -4.89 20.85 -3.10
C MET A 1 -4.01 21.42 -1.98
N VAL A 2 -2.73 21.71 -2.23
CA VAL A 2 -1.83 22.41 -1.27
C VAL A 2 -2.40 23.75 -0.74
N ALA A 3 -3.19 24.47 -1.53
CA ALA A 3 -3.83 25.73 -1.12
C ALA A 3 -4.81 25.58 0.05
N ALA A 4 -5.41 24.39 0.27
CA ALA A 4 -6.36 24.17 1.36
C ALA A 4 -5.67 23.94 2.71
N ILE A 5 -4.43 23.43 2.70
CA ILE A 5 -3.65 23.17 3.91
C ILE A 5 -3.11 24.48 4.53
N LEU A 6 -2.95 25.50 3.71
CA LEU A 6 -2.19 26.72 4.06
C LEU A 6 -3.05 27.97 4.32
N CYS A 7 -4.37 27.93 4.05
CA CYS A 7 -5.24 29.12 4.14
C CYS A 7 -5.97 29.33 5.47
N CYS A 8 -5.77 28.50 6.48
CA CYS A 8 -6.40 28.69 7.81
C CYS A 8 -5.43 29.30 8.83
N ALA A 9 -4.95 30.48 8.57
CA ALA A 9 -4.29 31.30 9.61
C ALA A 9 -4.94 32.67 9.71
N MET A 10 -5.27 33.06 10.95
CA MET A 10 -5.64 34.35 11.47
C MET A 10 -7.12 34.77 11.38
N THR A 11 -7.89 34.38 12.39
CA THR A 11 -8.75 35.35 13.10
C THR A 11 -8.69 35.01 14.59
N THR A 12 -7.91 35.83 15.29
CA THR A 12 -7.92 35.88 16.76
C THR A 12 -9.25 36.45 17.23
N THR A 13 -10.12 35.61 17.77
CA THR A 13 -11.22 36.06 18.62
C THR A 13 -10.97 35.55 20.03
N VAL A 14 -10.66 36.49 20.87
CA VAL A 14 -10.59 36.31 22.33
C VAL A 14 -11.99 35.94 22.83
N PHE A 15 -12.18 34.74 23.36
CA PHE A 15 -13.34 34.41 24.17
C PHE A 15 -12.92 34.25 25.61
N THR A 16 -13.49 35.13 26.45
CA THR A 16 -13.45 35.07 27.89
C THR A 16 -14.09 33.79 28.42
N ALA A 17 -13.33 33.04 29.18
CA ALA A 17 -13.80 31.88 29.93
C ALA A 17 -14.83 32.28 30.99
N CYS A 18 -15.98 31.64 30.96
CA CYS A 18 -16.83 31.50 32.14
C CYS A 18 -16.44 30.21 32.86
N THR A 19 -15.91 30.38 34.04
CA THR A 19 -15.65 29.31 35.00
C THR A 19 -16.97 28.88 35.62
N ASP A 20 -17.41 27.65 35.37
CA ASP A 20 -18.27 26.93 36.29
C ASP A 20 -17.45 25.78 36.89
N ASN A 21 -17.12 25.96 38.18
CA ASN A 21 -16.53 24.93 39.03
C ASN A 21 -17.60 23.89 39.37
N ASP A 22 -17.48 22.70 38.77
CA ASP A 22 -17.95 21.48 39.40
C ASP A 22 -16.75 20.54 39.54
N ASP A 23 -15.95 20.79 40.59
CA ASP A 23 -14.92 19.88 41.10
C ASP A 23 -15.63 18.70 41.78
N ASN A 24 -15.99 17.71 40.97
CA ASN A 24 -16.19 16.36 41.45
C ASN A 24 -14.99 15.53 40.98
N PRO A 25 -14.07 15.09 41.86
CA PRO A 25 -12.96 14.26 41.46
C PRO A 25 -13.55 12.97 40.87
N ALA A 26 -13.21 12.68 39.61
CA ALA A 26 -13.56 11.43 38.96
C ALA A 26 -13.13 10.29 39.89
N ASP A 27 -14.07 9.39 40.20
CA ASP A 27 -13.84 8.18 40.98
C ASP A 27 -12.75 7.37 40.24
N PRO A 28 -11.59 7.12 40.89
CA PRO A 28 -10.49 6.40 40.24
C PRO A 28 -10.84 4.92 39.87
N ASP A 29 -11.99 4.42 40.34
CA ASP A 29 -12.48 3.06 40.05
C ASP A 29 -13.57 3.02 38.98
N THR A 30 -13.91 4.10 38.30
CA THR A 30 -14.80 4.02 37.13
C THR A 30 -13.98 3.54 35.93
N PRO A 31 -14.22 2.30 35.41
CA PRO A 31 -13.53 1.85 34.22
C PRO A 31 -13.80 2.85 33.10
N THR A 32 -12.75 3.49 32.57
CA THR A 32 -12.88 4.30 31.36
C THR A 32 -13.59 3.45 30.32
N ALA A 33 -14.75 3.88 29.84
CA ALA A 33 -15.55 3.10 28.90
C ALA A 33 -14.68 2.77 27.69
N GLN A 34 -14.45 1.46 27.48
CA GLN A 34 -13.64 0.96 26.39
C GLN A 34 -14.28 1.40 25.07
N ALA A 35 -13.51 2.03 24.19
CA ALA A 35 -13.99 2.40 22.86
C ALA A 35 -14.37 1.14 22.05
N GLU A 36 -15.20 1.30 21.03
CA GLU A 36 -15.51 0.19 20.13
C GLU A 36 -14.30 -0.10 19.25
N TYR A 37 -13.69 0.94 18.68
CA TYR A 37 -12.54 0.83 17.79
C TYR A 37 -11.36 1.69 18.23
N ALA A 38 -10.14 1.20 17.97
CA ALA A 38 -8.93 2.01 18.00
C ALA A 38 -8.21 1.91 16.65
N ILE A 39 -7.92 3.06 16.05
CA ILE A 39 -7.08 3.19 14.86
C ILE A 39 -5.66 3.46 15.32
N LEU A 40 -4.73 2.65 14.85
CA LEU A 40 -3.29 2.72 15.11
C LEU A 40 -2.60 3.10 13.81
N PHE A 41 -2.23 4.36 13.67
CA PHE A 41 -1.59 4.88 12.44
C PHE A 41 -0.06 4.88 12.60
N TYR A 42 0.62 4.19 11.70
CA TYR A 42 2.07 4.06 11.64
C TYR A 42 2.57 4.50 10.27
N GLY A 43 3.18 5.69 10.18
CA GLY A 43 3.54 6.32 8.92
C GLY A 43 4.98 6.81 8.85
N TYR A 44 5.50 6.90 7.63
CA TYR A 44 6.78 7.49 7.30
C TYR A 44 6.68 8.36 6.05
N GLY A 45 7.34 9.52 6.05
CA GLY A 45 7.32 10.48 4.94
C GLY A 45 8.00 9.99 3.65
N GLY A 46 8.83 8.95 3.75
CA GLY A 46 9.40 8.23 2.60
C GLY A 46 10.08 9.12 1.56
N SER A 47 10.66 10.24 1.98
CA SER A 47 11.24 11.33 1.19
C SER A 47 10.21 12.20 0.43
N THR A 48 9.14 11.64 -0.11
CA THR A 48 8.21 12.33 -1.02
C THR A 48 6.75 12.37 -0.53
N LEU A 49 6.43 11.72 0.60
CA LEU A 49 5.05 11.52 1.05
C LEU A 49 4.66 12.39 2.26
N ASP A 50 5.57 13.24 2.79
CA ASP A 50 5.31 14.02 4.01
C ASP A 50 4.03 14.84 3.91
N GLU A 51 3.77 15.52 2.80
CA GLU A 51 2.57 16.32 2.61
C GLU A 51 1.30 15.48 2.72
N GLY A 52 1.24 14.36 1.99
CA GLY A 52 0.08 13.47 1.96
C GLY A 52 -0.19 12.84 3.31
N ILE A 53 0.85 12.32 3.97
CA ILE A 53 0.71 11.65 5.27
C ILE A 53 0.34 12.66 6.37
N MET A 54 0.91 13.87 6.36
CA MET A 54 0.49 14.93 7.27
C MET A 54 -0.97 15.31 7.05
N GLN A 55 -1.43 15.40 5.80
CA GLN A 55 -2.83 15.64 5.48
C GLN A 55 -3.74 14.51 6.00
N ASN A 56 -3.32 13.26 5.86
CA ASN A 56 -4.05 12.10 6.39
C ASN A 56 -4.21 12.20 7.92
N MET A 57 -3.15 12.59 8.62
CA MET A 57 -3.23 12.80 10.08
C MET A 57 -4.16 13.97 10.45
N ILE A 58 -4.20 15.04 9.65
CA ILE A 58 -5.15 16.15 9.83
C ILE A 58 -6.60 15.67 9.58
N ASP A 59 -6.81 14.78 8.62
CA ASP A 59 -8.13 14.24 8.28
C ASP A 59 -8.73 13.40 9.42
N PHE A 60 -7.91 12.84 10.31
CA PHE A 60 -8.40 12.22 11.53
C PHE A 60 -9.10 13.17 12.50
N TYR A 61 -8.89 14.48 12.41
CA TYR A 61 -9.56 15.48 13.24
C TYR A 61 -10.87 16.00 12.63
N LYS A 62 -11.19 15.61 11.38
CA LYS A 62 -12.35 16.11 10.64
C LYS A 62 -13.60 15.24 10.77
N GLY A 63 -13.52 14.12 11.50
CA GLY A 63 -14.69 13.28 11.77
C GLY A 63 -15.75 14.01 12.58
N LYS A 64 -16.98 13.50 12.52
CA LYS A 64 -18.09 14.04 13.33
C LYS A 64 -17.78 13.91 14.82
N ALA A 65 -18.10 14.94 15.61
CA ALA A 65 -17.76 14.98 17.04
C ALA A 65 -18.24 13.73 17.81
N GLY A 66 -19.42 13.17 17.45
CA GLY A 66 -19.95 11.96 18.07
C GLY A 66 -19.15 10.68 17.77
N SER A 67 -18.41 10.64 16.67
CA SER A 67 -17.64 9.46 16.24
C SER A 67 -16.51 9.14 17.23
N TYR A 68 -15.90 10.14 17.82
CA TYR A 68 -14.78 9.97 18.78
C TYR A 68 -15.18 9.39 20.14
N ASN A 69 -16.48 9.25 20.41
CA ASN A 69 -16.95 8.48 21.54
C ASN A 69 -16.78 6.97 21.33
N GLN A 70 -16.73 6.53 20.08
CA GLN A 70 -16.63 5.12 19.67
C GLN A 70 -15.26 4.76 19.10
N VAL A 71 -14.54 5.74 18.53
CA VAL A 71 -13.27 5.56 17.85
C VAL A 71 -12.19 6.37 18.55
N LYS A 72 -11.10 5.71 18.92
CA LYS A 72 -9.87 6.34 19.41
C LYS A 72 -8.78 6.18 18.36
N ILE A 73 -7.84 7.12 18.33
CA ILE A 73 -6.80 7.15 17.31
C ILE A 73 -5.48 7.46 17.98
N ALA A 74 -4.51 6.56 17.80
CA ALA A 74 -3.11 6.75 18.18
C ALA A 74 -2.25 6.77 16.92
N ALA A 75 -1.34 7.72 16.81
CA ALA A 75 -0.49 7.88 15.64
C ALA A 75 0.99 7.91 16.03
N GLN A 76 1.81 7.31 15.17
CA GLN A 76 3.25 7.51 15.11
C GLN A 76 3.63 7.84 13.68
N TYR A 77 4.45 8.86 13.51
CA TYR A 77 4.88 9.31 12.20
C TYR A 77 6.33 9.76 12.24
N LYS A 78 7.16 9.26 11.31
CA LYS A 78 8.54 9.70 11.11
C LYS A 78 8.60 10.66 9.92
N TYR A 79 9.14 11.85 10.15
CA TYR A 79 9.41 12.83 9.10
C TYR A 79 10.61 12.40 8.25
N SER A 80 10.57 12.73 6.97
CA SER A 80 11.75 12.69 6.09
C SER A 80 12.82 13.68 6.53
N SER A 81 13.95 13.72 5.83
CA SER A 81 14.95 14.76 6.07
C SER A 81 14.37 16.14 5.73
N ILE A 82 14.83 17.18 6.41
CA ILE A 82 14.37 18.53 6.10
C ILE A 82 14.73 18.97 4.67
N GLU A 83 15.77 18.36 4.10
CA GLU A 83 16.19 18.58 2.72
C GLU A 83 15.19 17.96 1.74
N ASP A 84 14.75 16.73 1.99
CA ASP A 84 13.70 16.06 1.18
C ASP A 84 12.37 16.83 1.29
N ILE A 85 11.96 17.22 2.52
CA ILE A 85 10.76 18.04 2.73
C ILE A 85 10.86 19.35 1.96
N LYS A 86 12.04 19.96 1.95
CA LYS A 86 12.25 21.20 1.19
C LYS A 86 12.09 20.96 -0.30
N GLU A 87 12.73 19.92 -0.84
CA GLU A 87 12.73 19.61 -2.27
C GLU A 87 11.34 19.18 -2.75
N TYR A 88 10.78 18.14 -2.15
CA TYR A 88 9.58 17.44 -2.65
C TYR A 88 8.24 17.99 -2.11
N MET A 89 8.26 18.87 -1.13
CA MET A 89 7.04 19.48 -0.61
C MET A 89 7.03 21.00 -0.82
N LEU A 90 8.09 21.69 -0.38
CA LEU A 90 8.07 23.16 -0.36
C LEU A 90 8.44 23.76 -1.72
N ASP A 91 9.55 23.33 -2.33
CA ASP A 91 10.01 23.85 -3.62
C ASP A 91 9.06 23.44 -4.76
N GLU A 92 8.53 22.23 -4.74
CA GLU A 92 7.46 21.80 -5.66
C GLU A 92 6.17 22.61 -5.45
N GLY A 93 5.77 22.86 -4.23
CA GLY A 93 4.62 23.70 -3.93
C GLY A 93 4.76 25.12 -4.47
N VAL A 94 5.96 25.69 -4.46
CA VAL A 94 6.26 26.99 -5.09
C VAL A 94 6.21 26.87 -6.60
N ALA A 95 6.84 25.83 -7.19
CA ALA A 95 6.89 25.63 -8.64
C ALA A 95 5.49 25.45 -9.24
N ASN A 96 4.61 24.73 -8.54
CA ASN A 96 3.21 24.50 -8.93
C ASN A 96 2.27 25.68 -8.58
N GLY A 97 2.79 26.72 -7.91
CA GLY A 97 2.03 27.89 -7.52
C GLY A 97 0.99 27.65 -6.41
N THR A 98 1.11 26.55 -5.68
CA THR A 98 0.23 26.18 -4.56
C THR A 98 0.58 26.94 -3.29
N ILE A 99 1.84 27.31 -3.12
CA ILE A 99 2.33 28.20 -2.05
C ILE A 99 3.25 29.29 -2.62
N THR A 100 3.40 30.39 -1.88
CA THR A 100 4.38 31.42 -2.22
C THR A 100 5.74 31.07 -1.65
N GLN A 101 6.82 31.63 -2.23
CA GLN A 101 8.19 31.46 -1.71
C GLN A 101 8.29 31.90 -0.23
N GLU A 102 7.66 33.03 0.13
CA GLU A 102 7.63 33.51 1.52
C GLU A 102 7.02 32.46 2.48
N LYS A 103 5.94 31.80 2.02
CA LYS A 103 5.29 30.75 2.83
C LYS A 103 6.14 29.48 2.90
N ALA A 104 6.83 29.11 1.84
CA ALA A 104 7.77 28.00 1.83
C ALA A 104 8.92 28.23 2.83
N ASP A 105 9.50 29.45 2.83
CA ASP A 105 10.57 29.83 3.76
C ASP A 105 10.10 29.80 5.23
N GLU A 106 8.88 30.28 5.49
CA GLU A 106 8.27 30.21 6.83
C GLU A 106 8.09 28.74 7.28
N LEU A 107 7.52 27.89 6.42
CA LEU A 107 7.29 26.48 6.73
C LEU A 107 8.61 25.72 6.92
N TYR A 108 9.62 25.99 6.11
CA TYR A 108 10.94 25.39 6.27
C TYR A 108 11.50 25.65 7.69
N VAL A 109 11.39 26.88 8.16
CA VAL A 109 11.83 27.24 9.52
C VAL A 109 11.01 26.50 10.60
N GLN A 110 9.70 26.37 10.40
CA GLN A 110 8.82 25.67 11.33
C GLN A 110 9.06 24.16 11.36
N MET A 111 9.35 23.55 10.19
CA MET A 111 9.55 22.10 10.06
C MET A 111 10.98 21.66 10.41
N LYS A 112 11.95 22.56 10.41
CA LYS A 112 13.35 22.24 10.73
C LYS A 112 13.56 21.48 12.04
N PRO A 113 12.83 21.74 13.15
CA PRO A 113 12.95 20.94 14.36
C PRO A 113 12.50 19.48 14.19
N MET A 114 11.72 19.19 13.15
CA MET A 114 11.16 17.87 12.87
C MET A 114 12.06 17.01 11.98
N ASP A 115 13.20 17.52 11.54
CA ASP A 115 14.18 16.85 10.68
C ASP A 115 14.50 15.44 11.17
N LEU A 116 14.07 14.41 10.43
CA LEU A 116 14.20 12.98 10.76
C LEU A 116 13.65 12.61 12.16
N GLN A 117 12.78 13.41 12.72
CA GLN A 117 12.15 13.11 14.01
C GLN A 117 10.95 12.19 13.82
N THR A 118 10.69 11.40 14.84
CA THR A 118 9.43 10.64 14.97
C THR A 118 8.57 11.33 16.00
N ILE A 119 7.30 11.55 15.68
CA ILE A 119 6.30 12.01 16.63
C ILE A 119 5.35 10.87 17.01
N ARG A 120 4.83 10.92 18.23
CA ARG A 120 3.84 9.96 18.73
C ARG A 120 2.78 10.71 19.54
N PHE A 121 1.52 10.53 19.18
CA PHE A 121 0.43 11.25 19.82
C PHE A 121 -0.90 10.48 19.75
N ILE A 122 -1.85 10.91 20.55
CA ILE A 122 -3.25 10.50 20.51
C ILE A 122 -4.05 11.65 19.92
N VAL A 123 -4.95 11.37 18.98
CA VAL A 123 -5.81 12.37 18.38
C VAL A 123 -6.80 12.88 19.43
N ASP A 124 -6.71 14.17 19.72
CA ASP A 124 -7.67 14.90 20.56
C ASP A 124 -8.60 15.73 19.67
N PRO A 125 -9.86 15.33 19.50
CA PRO A 125 -10.80 16.04 18.63
C PRO A 125 -11.17 17.45 19.11
N THR A 126 -10.72 17.87 20.28
CA THR A 126 -10.91 19.24 20.79
C THR A 126 -9.87 20.22 20.24
N ILE A 127 -8.78 19.73 19.67
CA ILE A 127 -7.75 20.54 19.03
C ILE A 127 -8.26 21.00 17.64
N ASN A 128 -8.37 22.30 17.45
CA ASN A 128 -8.88 22.88 16.18
C ASN A 128 -7.81 23.05 15.10
N ASN A 129 -6.52 23.02 15.47
CA ASN A 129 -5.38 23.19 14.56
C ASN A 129 -4.35 22.09 14.78
N ALA A 130 -4.68 20.88 14.33
CA ALA A 130 -3.83 19.70 14.49
C ALA A 130 -2.42 19.89 13.93
N LYS A 131 -2.26 20.66 12.83
CA LYS A 131 -0.97 20.90 12.20
C LYS A 131 -0.02 21.67 13.12
N ASP A 132 -0.46 22.77 13.67
CA ASP A 132 0.39 23.66 14.50
C ASP A 132 0.50 23.13 15.94
N ASP A 133 -0.57 22.54 16.45
CA ASP A 133 -0.66 22.09 17.84
C ASP A 133 -0.03 20.72 18.09
N VAL A 134 0.02 19.86 17.06
CA VAL A 134 0.49 18.47 17.18
C VAL A 134 1.63 18.18 16.19
N LEU A 135 1.36 18.29 14.88
CA LEU A 135 2.31 17.81 13.85
C LEU A 135 3.63 18.59 13.82
N LEU A 136 3.61 19.87 14.16
CA LEU A 136 4.82 20.70 14.18
C LEU A 136 5.31 21.02 15.60
N ASN A 137 4.78 20.34 16.61
CA ASN A 137 5.13 20.58 18.01
C ASN A 137 6.18 19.57 18.50
N PRO A 138 7.41 20.03 18.83
CA PRO A 138 8.47 19.16 19.31
C PRO A 138 8.16 18.41 20.63
N GLU A 139 7.12 18.80 21.37
CA GLU A 139 6.69 18.09 22.59
C GLU A 139 6.20 16.66 22.30
N TYR A 140 5.78 16.38 21.07
CA TYR A 140 5.35 15.05 20.63
C TYR A 140 6.49 14.19 20.05
N ILE A 141 7.73 14.71 20.02
CA ILE A 141 8.89 13.94 19.57
C ILE A 141 9.08 12.71 20.46
N TYR A 142 9.22 11.56 19.83
CA TYR A 142 9.42 10.27 20.47
C TYR A 142 10.71 9.60 19.99
N GLY A 143 11.51 9.15 20.95
CA GLY A 143 12.74 8.42 20.65
C GLY A 143 13.91 9.31 20.22
N GLU A 144 14.90 8.69 19.61
CA GLU A 144 16.07 9.40 19.08
C GLU A 144 15.81 9.89 17.66
N ARG A 145 16.50 10.97 17.26
CA ARG A 145 16.49 11.44 15.88
C ARG A 145 16.93 10.31 14.95
N ASN A 146 16.20 10.19 13.83
CA ASN A 146 16.44 9.16 12.81
C ASN A 146 16.31 7.72 13.36
N CYS A 147 15.32 7.47 14.24
CA CYS A 147 15.06 6.09 14.65
C CYS A 147 14.56 5.27 13.45
N ASP A 148 15.00 3.99 13.40
CA ASP A 148 14.58 3.05 12.36
C ASP A 148 13.09 2.71 12.52
N ILE A 149 12.26 3.20 11.58
CA ILE A 149 10.83 2.96 11.57
C ILE A 149 10.49 1.62 10.88
N ALA A 150 11.33 1.14 9.98
CA ALA A 150 11.15 -0.14 9.30
C ALA A 150 11.66 -1.34 10.13
N ASN A 151 11.67 -1.21 11.44
CA ASN A 151 12.18 -2.20 12.38
C ASN A 151 11.04 -2.94 13.09
N VAL A 152 11.21 -4.26 13.25
CA VAL A 152 10.25 -5.14 13.93
C VAL A 152 9.92 -4.65 15.35
N ASP A 153 10.93 -4.27 16.12
CA ASP A 153 10.72 -3.81 17.50
C ASP A 153 10.04 -2.44 17.55
N SER A 154 10.34 -1.54 16.61
CA SER A 154 9.69 -0.22 16.51
C SER A 154 8.18 -0.35 16.28
N LEU A 155 7.76 -1.19 15.31
CA LEU A 155 6.35 -1.43 15.04
C LEU A 155 5.66 -2.15 16.20
N THR A 156 6.28 -3.21 16.76
CA THR A 156 5.72 -3.93 17.91
C THR A 156 5.53 -3.00 19.12
N ASN A 157 6.52 -2.15 19.41
CA ASN A 157 6.45 -1.19 20.52
C ASN A 157 5.37 -0.13 20.29
N PHE A 158 5.21 0.33 19.04
CA PHE A 158 4.12 1.24 18.71
C PHE A 158 2.76 0.61 18.96
N ILE A 159 2.51 -0.59 18.44
CA ILE A 159 1.23 -1.29 18.62
C ILE A 159 0.93 -1.47 20.10
N ASN A 160 1.91 -1.90 20.90
CA ASN A 160 1.73 -2.11 22.33
C ASN A 160 1.38 -0.80 23.06
N TRP A 161 2.10 0.28 22.78
CA TRP A 161 1.81 1.59 23.34
C TRP A 161 0.41 2.08 22.93
N ALA A 162 0.09 1.98 21.64
CA ALA A 162 -1.17 2.50 21.11
C ALA A 162 -2.38 1.74 21.66
N THR A 163 -2.28 0.42 21.82
CA THR A 163 -3.37 -0.40 22.39
C THR A 163 -3.53 -0.21 23.90
N GLU A 164 -2.47 0.19 24.61
CA GLU A 164 -2.53 0.59 26.02
C GLU A 164 -3.13 1.99 26.17
N ALA A 165 -2.71 2.94 25.35
CA ALA A 165 -3.17 4.33 25.39
C ALA A 165 -4.61 4.49 24.87
N CYS A 166 -5.03 3.65 23.91
CA CYS A 166 -6.36 3.65 23.29
C CYS A 166 -7.03 2.27 23.46
N PRO A 167 -7.45 1.88 24.68
CA PRO A 167 -8.10 0.60 24.88
C PRO A 167 -9.45 0.53 24.14
N ALA A 168 -9.59 -0.47 23.30
CA ALA A 168 -10.77 -0.69 22.46
C ALA A 168 -11.12 -2.18 22.38
N LYS A 169 -12.31 -2.50 21.84
CA LYS A 169 -12.70 -3.88 21.55
C LYS A 169 -12.04 -4.38 20.27
N HIS A 170 -11.90 -3.51 19.28
CA HIS A 170 -11.37 -3.82 17.95
C HIS A 170 -10.22 -2.87 17.61
N TYR A 171 -9.19 -3.41 16.95
CA TYR A 171 -7.98 -2.68 16.60
C TYR A 171 -7.73 -2.70 15.10
N ILE A 172 -7.48 -1.51 14.53
CA ILE A 172 -7.19 -1.29 13.12
C ILE A 172 -5.78 -0.72 13.02
N LEU A 173 -4.85 -1.47 12.43
CA LEU A 173 -3.51 -0.99 12.15
C LEU A 173 -3.47 -0.42 10.73
N ILE A 174 -2.99 0.81 10.59
CA ILE A 174 -2.70 1.44 9.31
C ILE A 174 -1.20 1.59 9.18
N ALA A 175 -0.62 1.06 8.11
CA ALA A 175 0.77 1.27 7.73
C ALA A 175 0.81 2.12 6.46
N SER A 176 1.40 3.32 6.53
CA SER A 176 1.37 4.31 5.46
C SER A 176 2.77 4.76 5.08
N ASP A 177 3.16 4.50 3.85
CA ASP A 177 4.40 4.87 3.17
C ASP A 177 4.35 4.35 1.73
N HIS A 178 5.47 4.40 1.02
CA HIS A 178 5.64 3.67 -0.22
C HIS A 178 5.43 2.16 -0.04
N GLY A 179 4.87 1.53 -1.08
CA GLY A 179 4.70 0.10 -1.18
C GLY A 179 5.21 -0.43 -2.52
N GLY A 180 5.70 -1.66 -2.53
CA GLY A 180 6.25 -2.29 -3.72
C GLY A 180 5.87 -3.77 -3.88
N GLY A 181 4.83 -4.22 -3.18
CA GLY A 181 4.41 -5.61 -3.22
C GLY A 181 5.24 -6.52 -2.31
N TYR A 182 5.13 -7.83 -2.50
CA TYR A 182 5.78 -8.81 -1.63
C TYR A 182 7.25 -9.11 -2.01
N LEU A 183 7.68 -8.72 -3.21
CA LEU A 183 9.02 -9.03 -3.70
C LEU A 183 10.08 -8.29 -2.88
N PRO A 184 11.09 -9.01 -2.41
CA PRO A 184 12.22 -8.37 -1.79
C PRO A 184 13.02 -7.58 -2.82
N HIS A 185 13.74 -6.62 -2.31
CA HIS A 185 14.59 -5.63 -2.93
C HIS A 185 15.22 -6.03 -4.27
N TYR A 186 15.08 -5.15 -5.23
CA TYR A 186 15.65 -5.23 -6.56
C TYR A 186 16.82 -4.24 -6.67
N GLU A 187 18.04 -4.74 -6.65
CA GLU A 187 19.20 -3.93 -6.98
C GLU A 187 19.26 -3.74 -8.50
N ARG A 188 18.95 -2.53 -8.98
CA ARG A 188 19.26 -2.16 -10.36
C ARG A 188 20.78 -2.04 -10.50
N PRO A 189 21.37 -2.49 -11.62
CA PRO A 189 22.79 -2.29 -11.88
C PRO A 189 23.17 -0.82 -12.13
N PHE A 190 22.20 0.09 -12.23
CA PHE A 190 22.39 1.52 -12.40
C PHE A 190 21.80 2.28 -11.21
N GLU A 191 22.48 3.33 -10.76
CA GLU A 191 22.13 4.17 -9.60
C GLU A 191 20.88 5.05 -9.83
N ALA A 192 19.78 4.47 -10.29
CA ALA A 192 18.52 5.17 -10.23
C ALA A 192 17.96 5.10 -8.80
N PRO A 193 17.26 6.13 -8.29
CA PRO A 193 16.63 6.08 -6.98
C PRO A 193 15.76 4.82 -6.92
N ALA A 194 16.11 3.94 -6.00
CA ALA A 194 15.56 2.61 -5.89
C ALA A 194 14.07 2.72 -5.52
N GLN A 195 13.19 2.48 -6.47
CA GLN A 195 11.83 2.07 -6.16
C GLN A 195 11.91 0.64 -5.62
N THR A 196 12.10 0.52 -4.35
CA THR A 196 12.24 -0.74 -3.63
C THR A 196 10.86 -1.29 -3.31
N ARG A 197 10.69 -2.60 -3.36
CA ARG A 197 9.40 -3.29 -3.29
C ARG A 197 9.25 -4.02 -1.98
N ALA A 198 8.65 -3.35 -1.03
CA ALA A 198 8.30 -3.83 0.30
C ALA A 198 7.30 -2.85 0.91
N LEU A 199 7.21 -2.76 2.20
CA LEU A 199 6.38 -1.80 2.92
C LEU A 199 7.26 -1.00 3.86
N ILE A 200 7.05 0.32 3.90
CA ILE A 200 7.79 1.27 4.73
C ILE A 200 9.30 1.18 4.46
N PHE A 201 9.78 2.11 3.66
CA PHE A 201 11.17 2.17 3.22
C PHE A 201 11.93 3.26 3.95
N ASP A 202 12.71 2.92 4.94
CA ASP A 202 13.57 3.89 5.61
C ASP A 202 14.83 4.13 4.79
N HIS A 203 14.82 5.21 3.99
CA HIS A 203 15.93 5.60 3.11
C HIS A 203 17.07 6.30 3.85
N THR A 204 16.89 6.62 5.11
CA THR A 204 17.84 7.43 5.87
C THR A 204 19.01 6.61 6.43
N ASP A 205 18.87 5.30 6.46
CA ASP A 205 19.88 4.39 6.93
C ASP A 205 20.49 3.56 5.79
N LYS A 206 21.79 3.34 5.83
CA LYS A 206 22.49 2.41 4.95
C LYS A 206 22.97 1.20 5.77
N PRO A 207 22.52 -0.01 5.41
CA PRO A 207 21.67 -0.39 4.28
C PRO A 207 20.21 0.04 4.43
N LEU A 208 19.52 0.22 3.32
CA LEU A 208 18.09 0.51 3.26
C LEU A 208 17.29 -0.50 4.09
N MET A 209 16.48 0.00 5.03
CA MET A 209 15.61 -0.80 5.88
C MET A 209 14.19 -0.80 5.35
N TYR A 210 13.51 -1.95 5.40
CA TYR A 210 12.12 -2.10 4.96
C TYR A 210 11.46 -3.32 5.60
N PHE A 211 10.13 -3.36 5.61
CA PHE A 211 9.40 -4.55 5.99
C PHE A 211 9.16 -5.48 4.79
N THR A 212 9.61 -6.72 4.89
CA THR A 212 9.08 -7.82 4.10
C THR A 212 7.73 -8.29 4.67
N ALA A 213 6.93 -9.04 3.90
CA ALA A 213 5.70 -9.64 4.41
C ALA A 213 5.93 -10.44 5.71
N SER A 214 7.01 -11.21 5.76
CA SER A 214 7.35 -12.02 6.93
C SER A 214 7.80 -11.19 8.13
N SER A 215 8.62 -10.15 7.95
CA SER A 215 9.06 -9.29 9.06
C SER A 215 7.93 -8.42 9.60
N PHE A 216 7.04 -7.92 8.72
CA PHE A 216 5.84 -7.20 9.13
C PHE A 216 4.88 -8.11 9.93
N LYS A 217 4.57 -9.31 9.40
CA LYS A 217 3.82 -10.34 10.13
C LYS A 217 4.42 -10.61 11.51
N TYR A 218 5.73 -10.78 11.56
CA TYR A 218 6.42 -11.07 12.82
C TYR A 218 6.28 -9.93 13.82
N ALA A 219 6.42 -8.67 13.38
CA ALA A 219 6.22 -7.50 14.24
C ALA A 219 4.80 -7.45 14.81
N VAL A 220 3.78 -7.63 13.97
CA VAL A 220 2.37 -7.64 14.39
C VAL A 220 2.07 -8.82 15.32
N SER A 221 2.61 -10.01 15.05
CA SER A 221 2.37 -11.21 15.86
C SER A 221 2.96 -11.13 17.28
N ARG A 222 3.98 -10.30 17.49
CA ARG A 222 4.60 -10.06 18.80
C ARG A 222 3.85 -9.06 19.66
N ALA A 223 2.91 -8.33 19.08
CA ALA A 223 2.12 -7.34 19.80
C ALA A 223 1.20 -7.99 20.83
N ASN A 224 0.90 -7.26 21.90
CA ASN A 224 0.04 -7.73 23.00
C ASN A 224 -1.43 -7.87 22.59
N LYS A 225 -1.83 -7.28 21.47
CA LYS A 225 -3.18 -7.34 20.91
C LYS A 225 -3.14 -7.78 19.46
N ARG A 226 -4.11 -8.60 19.07
CA ARG A 226 -4.35 -8.96 17.67
C ARG A 226 -5.04 -7.81 16.97
N MET A 227 -4.71 -7.59 15.71
CA MET A 227 -5.39 -6.62 14.87
C MET A 227 -6.62 -7.26 14.21
N ASP A 228 -7.77 -6.59 14.26
CA ASP A 228 -8.97 -7.01 13.51
C ASP A 228 -8.79 -6.64 12.03
N VAL A 229 -8.19 -5.49 11.76
CA VAL A 229 -7.94 -5.00 10.41
C VAL A 229 -6.48 -4.53 10.28
N ILE A 230 -5.85 -4.87 9.15
CA ILE A 230 -4.61 -4.24 8.70
C ILE A 230 -4.92 -3.53 7.37
N TYR A 231 -4.73 -2.22 7.35
CA TYR A 231 -4.77 -1.41 6.14
C TYR A 231 -3.34 -0.97 5.77
N MET A 232 -2.91 -1.31 4.57
CA MET A 232 -1.66 -0.82 4.00
C MET A 232 -2.01 0.31 3.03
N ASP A 233 -1.85 1.53 3.48
CA ASP A 233 -1.99 2.73 2.67
C ASP A 233 -0.68 2.94 1.91
N ALA A 234 -0.48 2.06 0.94
CA ALA A 234 0.75 1.88 0.20
C ALA A 234 0.47 1.21 -1.15
N CYS A 235 1.26 1.58 -2.17
CA CYS A 235 1.11 1.07 -3.52
C CYS A 235 1.38 -0.43 -3.63
N LEU A 236 0.70 -1.12 -4.55
CA LEU A 236 1.04 -2.47 -5.02
C LEU A 236 0.97 -3.59 -3.96
N MET A 237 0.25 -3.37 -2.84
CA MET A 237 0.24 -4.32 -1.73
C MET A 237 -0.80 -5.43 -1.87
N ASN A 238 -1.80 -5.31 -2.78
CA ASN A 238 -2.85 -6.32 -2.96
C ASN A 238 -2.38 -7.48 -3.83
N ASN A 239 -1.45 -8.27 -3.32
CA ASN A 239 -1.04 -9.53 -3.91
C ASN A 239 -1.35 -10.70 -2.99
N ILE A 240 -1.67 -11.83 -3.59
CA ILE A 240 -2.14 -13.02 -2.88
C ILE A 240 -1.08 -13.57 -1.92
N GLU A 241 0.19 -13.43 -2.29
CA GLU A 241 1.33 -13.84 -1.49
C GLU A 241 1.34 -13.09 -0.15
N TYR A 242 1.13 -11.76 -0.19
CA TYR A 242 1.06 -10.93 1.01
C TYR A 242 -0.17 -11.24 1.86
N GLN A 243 -1.32 -11.45 1.21
CA GLN A 243 -2.55 -11.80 1.92
C GLN A 243 -2.41 -13.11 2.70
N PHE A 244 -1.78 -14.13 2.09
CA PHE A 244 -1.55 -15.42 2.76
C PHE A 244 -0.56 -15.32 3.91
N GLU A 245 0.44 -14.45 3.82
CA GLU A 245 1.36 -14.23 4.94
C GLU A 245 0.64 -13.62 6.14
N LEU A 246 -0.27 -12.67 5.93
CA LEU A 246 -0.90 -11.93 7.00
C LEU A 246 -2.19 -12.55 7.55
N LYS A 247 -2.76 -13.57 6.90
CA LYS A 247 -4.08 -14.15 7.24
C LYS A 247 -4.23 -14.61 8.69
N ASP A 248 -3.12 -14.98 9.33
CA ASP A 248 -3.15 -15.50 10.70
C ASP A 248 -3.07 -14.39 11.77
N VAL A 249 -2.72 -13.16 11.39
CA VAL A 249 -2.51 -12.04 12.32
C VAL A 249 -3.60 -10.98 12.26
N THR A 250 -4.52 -11.08 11.30
CA THR A 250 -5.66 -10.17 11.15
C THR A 250 -6.89 -10.88 10.61
N ASP A 251 -8.09 -10.29 10.78
CA ASP A 251 -9.35 -10.82 10.22
C ASP A 251 -9.67 -10.21 8.86
N TYR A 252 -9.22 -8.97 8.64
CA TYR A 252 -9.44 -8.24 7.40
C TYR A 252 -8.15 -7.56 6.93
N LEU A 253 -7.96 -7.53 5.61
CA LEU A 253 -6.92 -6.77 4.94
C LEU A 253 -7.57 -5.73 4.04
N ILE A 254 -7.00 -4.51 4.01
CA ILE A 254 -7.35 -3.46 3.07
C ILE A 254 -6.08 -3.13 2.29
N LEU A 255 -6.09 -3.39 0.99
CA LEU A 255 -4.90 -3.35 0.14
C LEU A 255 -5.26 -2.77 -1.24
N SER A 256 -4.28 -2.17 -1.92
CA SER A 256 -4.39 -1.70 -3.30
C SER A 256 -3.50 -2.52 -4.23
N THR A 257 -4.03 -2.88 -5.40
CA THR A 257 -3.28 -3.61 -6.43
C THR A 257 -2.43 -2.67 -7.26
N PHE A 258 -2.90 -1.43 -7.44
CA PHE A 258 -2.22 -0.37 -8.18
C PHE A 258 -1.60 0.66 -7.24
N LEU A 259 -1.33 1.85 -7.78
CA LEU A 259 -0.81 2.96 -7.00
C LEU A 259 -1.89 3.53 -6.08
N VAL A 260 -1.49 3.95 -4.90
CA VAL A 260 -2.31 4.72 -3.99
C VAL A 260 -1.92 6.19 -4.14
N PRO A 261 -2.88 7.09 -4.41
CA PRO A 261 -2.60 8.52 -4.45
C PRO A 261 -2.01 9.04 -3.14
N ASN A 262 -1.10 10.02 -3.21
CA ASN A 262 -0.45 10.61 -2.03
C ASN A 262 -1.44 11.12 -0.97
N ALA A 263 -2.67 11.43 -1.39
CA ALA A 263 -3.74 11.82 -0.48
C ALA A 263 -4.22 10.69 0.45
N GLY A 264 -3.77 9.44 0.23
CA GLY A 264 -4.17 8.29 1.01
C GLY A 264 -5.68 8.03 1.03
N GLY A 265 -6.13 7.09 1.85
CA GLY A 265 -7.54 6.80 2.02
C GLY A 265 -8.38 7.95 2.59
N SER A 266 -9.70 7.81 2.60
CA SER A 266 -10.62 8.79 3.20
C SER A 266 -10.69 8.62 4.72
N TYR A 267 -9.68 9.12 5.45
CA TYR A 267 -9.56 8.90 6.90
C TYR A 267 -10.71 9.51 7.71
N THR A 268 -11.26 10.64 7.26
CA THR A 268 -12.49 11.20 7.84
C THR A 268 -13.65 10.22 7.72
N ALA A 269 -13.81 9.58 6.55
CA ALA A 269 -14.84 8.58 6.34
C ALA A 269 -14.58 7.32 7.19
N LEU A 270 -13.32 6.88 7.35
CA LEU A 270 -13.00 5.73 8.20
C LEU A 270 -13.50 5.94 9.64
N VAL A 271 -13.19 7.09 10.23
CA VAL A 271 -13.64 7.45 11.60
C VAL A 271 -15.16 7.43 11.70
N ASP A 272 -15.84 8.06 10.76
CA ASP A 272 -17.30 8.19 10.79
C ASP A 272 -18.01 6.86 10.51
N GLU A 273 -17.54 6.06 9.56
CA GLU A 273 -18.13 4.78 9.20
C GLU A 273 -17.97 3.73 10.30
N LEU A 274 -16.81 3.68 10.95
CA LEU A 274 -16.60 2.82 12.11
C LEU A 274 -17.56 3.15 13.24
N ALA A 275 -17.78 4.43 13.51
CA ALA A 275 -18.70 4.87 14.56
C ALA A 275 -20.17 4.61 14.19
N GLN A 276 -20.57 4.85 12.94
CA GLN A 276 -21.95 4.69 12.47
C GLN A 276 -22.34 3.22 12.35
N ASN A 277 -21.39 2.37 11.97
CA ASN A 277 -21.58 0.94 11.76
C ASN A 277 -20.89 0.08 12.82
N ALA A 278 -20.86 0.54 14.07
CA ALA A 278 -20.11 -0.09 15.17
C ALA A 278 -20.42 -1.59 15.35
N ALA A 279 -21.63 -2.05 15.01
CA ALA A 279 -22.03 -3.46 15.09
C ALA A 279 -21.74 -4.26 13.81
N ASN A 280 -21.27 -3.63 12.73
CA ASN A 280 -21.03 -4.27 11.42
C ASN A 280 -19.77 -3.74 10.75
N LEU A 281 -18.64 -4.28 11.17
CA LEU A 281 -17.33 -3.88 10.67
C LEU A 281 -17.21 -4.03 9.14
N GLU A 282 -17.74 -5.09 8.53
CA GLU A 282 -17.69 -5.27 7.07
C GLU A 282 -18.40 -4.14 6.32
N THR A 283 -19.52 -3.65 6.81
CA THR A 283 -20.20 -2.49 6.24
C THR A 283 -19.35 -1.22 6.37
N ALA A 284 -18.77 -0.98 7.56
CA ALA A 284 -17.90 0.17 7.78
C ALA A 284 -16.69 0.15 6.83
N LEU A 285 -16.02 -0.99 6.69
CA LEU A 285 -14.87 -1.13 5.80
C LEU A 285 -15.25 -0.99 4.32
N SER A 286 -16.39 -1.53 3.91
CA SER A 286 -16.87 -1.38 2.53
C SER A 286 -17.21 0.08 2.19
N ASN A 287 -17.84 0.82 3.11
CA ASN A 287 -18.17 2.22 2.92
C ASN A 287 -16.90 3.09 2.90
N PHE A 288 -15.95 2.81 3.79
CA PHE A 288 -14.64 3.46 3.78
C PHE A 288 -13.90 3.24 2.45
N ASN A 289 -13.86 2.00 1.98
CA ASN A 289 -13.25 1.63 0.70
C ASN A 289 -13.87 2.46 -0.45
N LYS A 290 -15.19 2.45 -0.55
CA LYS A 290 -15.92 3.24 -1.55
C LYS A 290 -15.59 4.72 -1.46
N ALA A 291 -15.66 5.30 -0.26
CA ALA A 291 -15.38 6.73 -0.05
C ALA A 291 -13.93 7.11 -0.40
N SER A 292 -12.98 6.19 -0.23
CA SER A 292 -11.58 6.42 -0.60
C SER A 292 -11.41 6.49 -2.12
N VAL A 293 -11.97 5.51 -2.85
CA VAL A 293 -11.91 5.50 -4.32
C VAL A 293 -12.67 6.69 -4.92
N GLU A 294 -13.86 7.03 -4.42
CA GLU A 294 -14.60 8.21 -4.86
C GLU A 294 -13.83 9.52 -4.62
N LYS A 295 -13.09 9.63 -3.50
CA LYS A 295 -12.20 10.77 -3.24
C LYS A 295 -11.09 10.86 -4.28
N TRP A 296 -10.45 9.75 -4.61
CA TRP A 296 -9.36 9.69 -5.59
C TRP A 296 -9.86 10.03 -7.01
N ASP A 297 -11.00 9.48 -7.44
CA ASP A 297 -11.64 9.83 -8.72
C ASP A 297 -11.94 11.33 -8.81
N GLN A 298 -12.44 11.93 -7.72
CA GLN A 298 -12.68 13.36 -7.66
C GLN A 298 -11.39 14.16 -7.78
N ASP A 299 -10.35 13.79 -7.05
CA ASP A 299 -9.04 14.45 -7.05
C ASP A 299 -8.41 14.37 -8.46
N ALA A 300 -8.48 13.20 -9.12
CA ALA A 300 -8.01 13.01 -10.49
C ALA A 300 -8.77 13.88 -11.49
N ALA A 301 -10.10 13.95 -11.36
CA ALA A 301 -10.93 14.78 -12.22
C ALA A 301 -10.61 16.29 -12.05
N GLU A 302 -10.38 16.74 -10.81
CA GLU A 302 -9.98 18.13 -10.52
C GLU A 302 -8.60 18.46 -11.10
N GLN A 303 -7.62 17.55 -11.00
CA GLN A 303 -6.29 17.70 -11.59
C GLN A 303 -6.35 17.75 -13.13
N ALA A 304 -7.13 16.85 -13.74
CA ALA A 304 -7.35 16.83 -15.19
C ALA A 304 -7.99 18.13 -15.67
N ALA A 305 -8.96 18.68 -14.94
CA ALA A 305 -9.59 19.96 -15.24
C ALA A 305 -8.63 21.14 -15.09
N ALA A 306 -7.64 21.03 -14.20
CA ALA A 306 -6.56 22.01 -14.03
C ALA A 306 -5.46 21.92 -15.12
N GLY A 307 -5.54 20.94 -16.03
CA GLY A 307 -4.64 20.76 -17.16
C GLY A 307 -3.55 19.71 -16.98
N ASN A 308 -3.60 18.95 -15.91
CA ASN A 308 -2.73 17.78 -15.74
C ASN A 308 -3.24 16.63 -16.60
N GLU A 309 -2.64 16.44 -17.78
CA GLU A 309 -3.04 15.38 -18.73
C GLU A 309 -2.78 13.97 -18.18
N ASP A 310 -1.79 13.81 -17.29
CA ASP A 310 -1.44 12.51 -16.71
C ASP A 310 -2.50 12.03 -15.69
N ALA A 311 -3.24 12.95 -15.09
CA ALA A 311 -4.34 12.60 -14.18
C ALA A 311 -5.52 11.86 -14.86
N LYS A 312 -5.52 11.76 -16.20
CA LYS A 312 -6.49 10.94 -16.95
C LYS A 312 -6.18 9.44 -16.89
N TRP A 313 -4.94 9.08 -16.53
CA TRP A 313 -4.48 7.69 -16.43
C TRP A 313 -4.54 7.23 -14.98
N ASP A 314 -5.73 7.16 -14.45
CA ASP A 314 -5.97 7.00 -13.03
C ASP A 314 -6.14 5.52 -12.67
N TYR A 315 -5.02 4.85 -12.41
CA TYR A 315 -4.96 3.44 -12.00
C TYR A 315 -4.96 3.34 -10.49
N HIS A 316 -6.12 3.36 -9.86
CA HIS A 316 -6.23 3.09 -8.44
C HIS A 316 -7.38 2.14 -8.11
N ASP A 317 -7.20 1.36 -7.08
CA ASP A 317 -8.17 0.43 -6.54
C ASP A 317 -8.00 0.31 -5.03
N MET A 318 -9.00 -0.24 -4.38
CA MET A 318 -8.90 -0.69 -3.02
C MET A 318 -9.77 -1.92 -2.81
N THR A 319 -9.21 -2.94 -2.18
CA THR A 319 -9.88 -4.22 -1.91
C THR A 319 -9.89 -4.50 -0.41
N VAL A 320 -11.04 -4.93 0.09
CA VAL A 320 -11.20 -5.44 1.47
C VAL A 320 -11.38 -6.96 1.43
N THR A 321 -10.45 -7.69 2.04
CA THR A 321 -10.41 -9.15 2.04
C THR A 321 -10.69 -9.74 3.42
N ARG A 322 -11.52 -10.80 3.49
CA ARG A 322 -11.71 -11.67 4.67
C ARG A 322 -10.62 -12.72 4.71
N THR A 323 -9.67 -12.61 5.61
CA THR A 323 -8.54 -13.55 5.71
C THR A 323 -8.97 -14.97 6.08
N ARG A 324 -10.03 -15.12 6.85
CA ARG A 324 -10.57 -16.42 7.29
C ARG A 324 -10.98 -17.37 6.16
N ASN A 325 -11.19 -16.84 4.95
CA ASN A 325 -11.62 -17.63 3.80
C ASN A 325 -10.45 -18.02 2.86
N LEU A 326 -9.26 -17.45 3.07
CA LEU A 326 -8.09 -17.67 2.21
C LEU A 326 -7.64 -19.14 2.18
N ASP A 327 -7.73 -19.88 3.29
CA ASP A 327 -7.36 -21.29 3.29
C ASP A 327 -8.28 -22.15 2.41
N ALA A 328 -9.58 -21.83 2.39
CA ALA A 328 -10.54 -22.52 1.52
C ALA A 328 -10.25 -22.23 0.04
N PHE A 329 -9.94 -20.96 -0.28
CA PHE A 329 -9.49 -20.56 -1.62
C PHE A 329 -8.18 -21.26 -1.99
N GLY A 330 -7.17 -21.22 -1.14
CA GLY A 330 -5.87 -21.87 -1.37
C GLY A 330 -5.99 -23.36 -1.66
N SER A 331 -6.89 -24.04 -0.95
CA SER A 331 -7.16 -25.46 -1.19
C SER A 331 -7.75 -25.73 -2.59
N LYS A 332 -8.64 -24.85 -3.08
CA LYS A 332 -9.18 -24.94 -4.44
C LYS A 332 -8.14 -24.54 -5.48
N PHE A 333 -7.38 -23.49 -5.21
CA PHE A 333 -6.31 -23.01 -6.09
C PHE A 333 -5.20 -24.06 -6.22
N LYS A 334 -4.90 -24.83 -5.15
CA LYS A 334 -3.98 -25.95 -5.23
C LYS A 334 -4.41 -26.99 -6.28
N VAL A 335 -5.69 -27.33 -6.34
CA VAL A 335 -6.21 -28.25 -7.36
C VAL A 335 -6.07 -27.67 -8.76
N PHE A 336 -6.28 -26.37 -8.90
CA PHE A 336 -6.01 -25.64 -10.15
C PHE A 336 -4.54 -25.79 -10.55
N VAL A 337 -3.60 -25.51 -9.64
CA VAL A 337 -2.16 -25.62 -9.87
C VAL A 337 -1.75 -27.05 -10.23
N ASP A 338 -2.22 -28.06 -9.47
CA ASP A 338 -1.90 -29.46 -9.72
C ASP A 338 -2.30 -29.90 -11.15
N ARG A 339 -3.49 -29.47 -11.59
CA ARG A 339 -3.98 -29.76 -12.94
C ARG A 339 -3.26 -28.95 -14.01
N LEU A 340 -2.92 -27.67 -13.75
CA LEU A 340 -2.18 -26.81 -14.68
C LEU A 340 -0.80 -27.40 -14.98
N VAL A 341 -0.05 -27.75 -13.93
CA VAL A 341 1.29 -28.36 -14.05
C VAL A 341 1.22 -29.69 -14.82
N ALA A 342 0.21 -30.53 -14.52
CA ALA A 342 0.04 -31.79 -15.25
C ALA A 342 -0.37 -31.58 -16.72
N ALA A 343 -1.22 -30.59 -17.00
CA ALA A 343 -1.67 -30.30 -18.37
C ALA A 343 -0.55 -29.73 -19.24
N TYR A 344 0.42 -29.04 -18.67
CA TYR A 344 1.55 -28.44 -19.38
C TYR A 344 2.49 -29.46 -20.02
N ALA A 345 2.42 -30.73 -19.64
CA ALA A 345 3.16 -31.82 -20.25
C ALA A 345 2.62 -32.24 -21.64
N ASP A 346 1.39 -31.87 -22.00
CA ASP A 346 0.76 -32.12 -23.29
C ASP A 346 1.00 -30.91 -24.20
N GLU A 347 1.55 -31.13 -25.42
CA GLU A 347 1.96 -30.06 -26.32
C GLU A 347 0.80 -29.15 -26.78
N ASP A 348 -0.42 -29.71 -26.98
CA ASP A 348 -1.58 -28.93 -27.39
C ASP A 348 -2.08 -28.03 -26.23
N ASN A 349 -2.07 -28.56 -25.01
CA ASN A 349 -2.41 -27.77 -23.81
C ASN A 349 -1.34 -26.73 -23.52
N LYS A 350 -0.05 -27.10 -23.63
CA LYS A 350 1.08 -26.20 -23.45
C LYS A 350 0.95 -24.99 -24.37
N ALA A 351 0.73 -25.17 -25.66
CA ALA A 351 0.58 -24.08 -26.62
C ALA A 351 -0.56 -23.11 -26.24
N LYS A 352 -1.69 -23.62 -25.69
CA LYS A 352 -2.81 -22.80 -25.24
C LYS A 352 -2.47 -22.01 -23.97
N ILE A 353 -1.81 -22.66 -23.01
CA ILE A 353 -1.40 -22.05 -21.75
C ILE A 353 -0.39 -20.94 -22.03
N ASP A 354 0.62 -21.21 -22.89
CA ASP A 354 1.62 -20.24 -23.29
C ASP A 354 0.97 -19.00 -23.95
N ALA A 355 -0.01 -19.22 -24.84
CA ALA A 355 -0.72 -18.13 -25.49
C ALA A 355 -1.49 -17.25 -24.49
N ILE A 356 -2.15 -17.85 -23.49
CA ILE A 356 -2.86 -17.10 -22.43
C ILE A 356 -1.86 -16.32 -21.59
N THR A 357 -0.82 -16.98 -21.11
CA THR A 357 0.20 -16.35 -20.26
C THR A 357 0.85 -15.16 -20.96
N LYS A 358 1.11 -15.30 -22.27
CA LYS A 358 1.68 -14.24 -23.09
C LYS A 358 0.74 -13.04 -23.29
N SER A 359 -0.56 -13.28 -23.39
CA SER A 359 -1.58 -12.24 -23.63
C SER A 359 -2.21 -11.68 -22.37
N ALA A 360 -1.93 -12.26 -21.19
CA ALA A 360 -2.51 -11.81 -19.93
C ALA A 360 -2.08 -10.38 -19.59
N PHE A 361 -3.02 -9.62 -19.03
CA PHE A 361 -2.77 -8.26 -18.57
C PHE A 361 -1.78 -8.26 -17.40
N LYS A 362 -0.77 -7.41 -17.47
CA LYS A 362 0.21 -7.21 -16.39
C LYS A 362 -0.24 -6.09 -15.47
N VAL A 363 -0.38 -6.42 -14.21
CA VAL A 363 -0.67 -5.44 -13.15
C VAL A 363 0.53 -4.51 -12.93
N ASN A 364 1.73 -5.05 -13.02
CA ASN A 364 2.95 -4.31 -12.81
C ASN A 364 4.03 -4.80 -13.79
N ASN A 365 4.59 -3.87 -14.59
CA ASN A 365 5.63 -4.20 -15.57
C ASN A 365 6.98 -4.53 -14.91
N ASP A 366 7.28 -3.90 -13.78
CA ASP A 366 8.53 -4.10 -13.08
C ASP A 366 8.53 -5.35 -12.20
N CYS A 367 7.36 -5.81 -11.80
CA CYS A 367 7.14 -7.05 -11.08
C CYS A 367 6.07 -7.83 -11.84
N PRO A 368 6.44 -8.83 -12.66
CA PRO A 368 5.47 -9.57 -13.46
C PRO A 368 4.39 -10.18 -12.58
N SER A 369 3.32 -9.42 -12.39
CA SER A 369 2.15 -9.87 -11.66
C SER A 369 0.90 -9.68 -12.51
N TYR A 370 -0.04 -10.58 -12.33
CA TYR A 370 -1.26 -10.66 -13.12
C TYR A 370 -2.46 -10.77 -12.19
N ASP A 371 -3.64 -10.50 -12.72
CA ASP A 371 -4.85 -10.80 -11.97
C ASP A 371 -5.04 -12.30 -11.82
N ILE A 372 -5.18 -12.75 -10.57
CA ILE A 372 -5.27 -14.19 -10.26
C ILE A 372 -6.57 -14.81 -10.78
N VAL A 373 -7.67 -14.04 -10.76
CA VAL A 373 -8.99 -14.52 -11.18
C VAL A 373 -9.06 -14.58 -12.69
N ASP A 374 -8.68 -13.52 -13.37
CA ASP A 374 -8.67 -13.44 -14.83
C ASP A 374 -7.78 -14.53 -15.44
N TYR A 375 -6.59 -14.71 -14.88
CA TYR A 375 -5.70 -15.76 -15.35
C TYR A 375 -6.27 -17.16 -15.16
N ALA A 376 -6.76 -17.47 -13.96
CA ALA A 376 -7.34 -18.77 -13.68
C ALA A 376 -8.59 -19.02 -14.52
N GLN A 377 -9.43 -18.00 -14.75
CA GLN A 377 -10.60 -18.07 -15.60
C GLN A 377 -10.23 -18.33 -17.05
N ALA A 378 -9.27 -17.60 -17.62
CA ALA A 378 -8.82 -17.79 -18.99
C ALA A 378 -8.28 -19.21 -19.20
N ILE A 379 -7.46 -19.73 -18.28
CA ILE A 379 -6.93 -21.10 -18.34
C ILE A 379 -8.05 -22.13 -18.26
N THR A 380 -8.99 -22.00 -17.32
CA THR A 380 -10.08 -22.97 -17.14
C THR A 380 -11.03 -23.02 -18.32
N LEU A 381 -11.32 -21.87 -18.94
CA LEU A 381 -12.14 -21.78 -20.15
C LEU A 381 -11.45 -22.39 -21.39
N MET A 382 -10.16 -22.20 -21.51
CA MET A 382 -9.39 -22.71 -22.67
C MET A 382 -9.10 -24.20 -22.59
N LEU A 383 -9.10 -24.76 -21.38
CA LEU A 383 -8.80 -26.16 -21.13
C LEU A 383 -10.00 -26.94 -20.53
N PRO A 384 -11.15 -27.02 -21.24
CA PRO A 384 -12.36 -27.64 -20.69
C PRO A 384 -12.20 -29.17 -20.46
N ASN A 385 -11.21 -29.80 -21.07
CA ASN A 385 -10.86 -31.19 -20.84
C ASN A 385 -10.10 -31.42 -19.53
N VAL A 386 -9.48 -30.37 -18.98
CA VAL A 386 -8.71 -30.38 -17.72
C VAL A 386 -9.58 -29.83 -16.58
N TYR A 387 -10.35 -28.80 -16.89
CA TYR A 387 -11.20 -28.10 -15.93
C TYR A 387 -12.64 -28.09 -16.46
N ASP A 388 -13.53 -28.74 -15.74
CA ASP A 388 -14.96 -28.62 -16.05
C ASP A 388 -15.55 -27.30 -15.52
N ALA A 389 -16.72 -26.94 -16.05
CA ALA A 389 -17.38 -25.69 -15.66
C ALA A 389 -17.78 -25.66 -14.17
N ALA A 390 -18.00 -26.81 -13.54
CA ALA A 390 -18.31 -26.87 -12.11
C ALA A 390 -17.08 -26.46 -11.30
N PHE A 391 -15.90 -26.97 -11.64
CA PHE A 391 -14.65 -26.59 -10.98
C PHE A 391 -14.34 -25.09 -11.16
N ALA A 392 -14.47 -24.56 -12.37
CA ALA A 392 -14.24 -23.13 -12.64
C ALA A 392 -15.16 -22.25 -11.77
N ASN A 393 -16.45 -22.58 -11.71
CA ASN A 393 -17.42 -21.87 -10.85
C ASN A 393 -17.09 -21.98 -9.35
N GLU A 394 -16.67 -23.17 -8.88
CA GLU A 394 -16.27 -23.37 -7.49
C GLU A 394 -15.01 -22.56 -7.13
N LEU A 395 -14.03 -22.50 -8.04
CA LEU A 395 -12.80 -21.71 -7.85
C LEU A 395 -13.13 -20.22 -7.73
N GLY A 396 -13.88 -19.66 -8.68
CA GLY A 396 -14.31 -18.26 -8.65
C GLY A 396 -15.16 -17.94 -7.41
N THR A 397 -16.11 -18.82 -7.05
CA THR A 397 -16.91 -18.65 -5.83
C THR A 397 -16.05 -18.65 -4.57
N SER A 398 -15.02 -19.51 -4.52
CA SER A 398 -14.13 -19.57 -3.35
C SER A 398 -13.32 -18.30 -3.18
N PHE A 399 -12.89 -17.66 -4.27
CA PHE A 399 -12.24 -16.36 -4.23
C PHE A 399 -13.22 -15.25 -3.82
N ASN A 400 -14.39 -15.17 -4.46
CA ASN A 400 -15.40 -14.16 -4.15
C ASN A 400 -15.82 -14.19 -2.66
N ASN A 401 -15.80 -15.35 -2.03
CA ASN A 401 -16.06 -15.46 -0.59
C ASN A 401 -14.97 -14.78 0.27
N CYS A 402 -13.78 -14.59 -0.26
CA CYS A 402 -12.72 -13.82 0.41
C CYS A 402 -13.00 -12.31 0.37
N LEU A 403 -13.72 -11.80 -0.63
CA LEU A 403 -13.96 -10.37 -0.80
C LEU A 403 -15.08 -9.86 0.10
N VAL A 404 -14.84 -8.75 0.80
CA VAL A 404 -15.88 -7.91 1.43
C VAL A 404 -16.37 -6.88 0.41
N SER A 405 -15.43 -6.15 -0.16
CA SER A 405 -15.67 -5.14 -1.20
C SER A 405 -14.42 -4.94 -2.03
N GLN A 406 -14.64 -4.52 -3.27
CA GLN A 406 -13.61 -4.04 -4.17
C GLN A 406 -14.18 -2.84 -4.92
N TYR A 407 -13.41 -1.76 -4.96
CA TYR A 407 -13.70 -0.59 -5.77
C TYR A 407 -12.45 -0.19 -6.52
N CYS A 408 -12.62 0.31 -7.73
CA CYS A 408 -11.53 0.80 -8.57
C CYS A 408 -11.96 2.07 -9.30
N SER A 409 -10.98 2.80 -9.82
CA SER A 409 -11.21 4.06 -10.50
C SER A 409 -12.16 3.92 -11.70
N ASP A 410 -12.84 5.01 -12.01
CA ASP A 410 -13.66 5.11 -13.22
C ASP A 410 -12.84 4.78 -14.49
N PHE A 411 -11.54 5.12 -14.50
CA PHE A 411 -10.66 4.77 -15.60
C PHE A 411 -10.53 3.25 -15.78
N LEU A 412 -10.25 2.51 -14.71
CA LEU A 412 -10.14 1.03 -14.74
C LEU A 412 -11.47 0.40 -15.16
N MET A 413 -12.59 0.86 -14.61
CA MET A 413 -13.92 0.37 -14.95
C MET A 413 -14.27 0.60 -16.42
N ASN A 414 -14.00 1.79 -16.95
CA ASN A 414 -14.33 2.17 -18.32
C ASN A 414 -13.45 1.43 -19.35
N ASN A 415 -12.28 0.97 -18.96
CA ASN A 415 -11.36 0.22 -19.82
C ASN A 415 -11.41 -1.31 -19.58
N ASN A 416 -12.32 -1.79 -18.73
CA ASN A 416 -12.42 -3.21 -18.32
C ASN A 416 -11.11 -3.79 -17.75
N LEU A 417 -10.42 -3.00 -16.95
CA LEU A 417 -9.11 -3.33 -16.36
C LEU A 417 -9.16 -3.52 -14.83
N SER A 418 -10.32 -3.78 -14.26
CA SER A 418 -10.44 -4.06 -12.82
C SER A 418 -9.61 -5.31 -12.47
N VAL A 419 -8.89 -5.26 -11.35
CA VAL A 419 -8.01 -6.32 -10.89
C VAL A 419 -8.43 -6.75 -9.49
N ASP A 420 -8.72 -8.03 -9.33
CA ASP A 420 -9.19 -8.57 -8.04
C ASP A 420 -8.05 -8.72 -7.02
N CYS A 421 -6.94 -9.32 -7.42
CA CYS A 421 -5.75 -9.52 -6.61
C CYS A 421 -4.60 -9.93 -7.51
N SER A 422 -3.44 -9.35 -7.34
CA SER A 422 -2.28 -9.73 -8.12
C SER A 422 -1.65 -11.04 -7.62
N ILE A 423 -1.08 -11.79 -8.56
CA ILE A 423 -0.28 -12.99 -8.31
C ILE A 423 0.99 -12.92 -9.15
N MET A 424 2.11 -13.34 -8.61
CA MET A 424 3.30 -13.52 -9.44
C MET A 424 3.07 -14.66 -10.41
N LEU A 425 3.08 -14.35 -11.70
CA LEU A 425 2.74 -15.33 -12.73
C LEU A 425 3.93 -15.70 -13.62
N ALA A 426 4.67 -14.71 -14.09
CA ALA A 426 5.79 -14.92 -14.98
C ALA A 426 7.05 -14.28 -14.40
N VAL A 427 8.19 -14.85 -14.75
CA VAL A 427 9.50 -14.35 -14.32
C VAL A 427 10.14 -13.52 -15.43
N GLN A 428 9.33 -13.03 -16.37
CA GLN A 428 9.78 -12.21 -17.51
C GLN A 428 8.95 -10.94 -17.59
N GLY A 429 9.62 -9.82 -17.83
CA GLY A 429 8.98 -8.53 -18.01
C GLY A 429 9.60 -7.73 -19.14
N ASN A 430 8.78 -7.00 -19.91
CA ASN A 430 9.27 -5.92 -20.73
C ASN A 430 9.46 -4.69 -19.84
N TYR A 431 10.50 -3.93 -20.07
CA TYR A 431 10.78 -2.73 -19.30
C TYR A 431 11.44 -1.68 -20.18
N TYR A 432 11.37 -0.44 -19.73
CA TYR A 432 12.10 0.67 -20.31
C TYR A 432 13.27 1.02 -19.40
N TYR A 433 14.49 1.06 -19.94
CA TYR A 433 15.64 1.63 -19.26
C TYR A 433 15.76 3.09 -19.61
N TYR A 434 16.06 3.88 -18.61
CA TYR A 434 16.59 5.22 -18.80
C TYR A 434 18.11 5.13 -18.68
N ASP A 435 18.81 5.52 -19.75
CA ASP A 435 20.24 5.74 -19.73
C ASP A 435 20.46 7.18 -19.27
N TYR A 436 20.96 7.33 -18.04
CA TYR A 436 21.19 8.64 -17.42
C TYR A 436 22.61 9.19 -17.65
N ASP A 437 23.42 8.55 -18.50
CA ASP A 437 24.83 8.90 -18.67
C ASP A 437 25.06 10.19 -19.47
N ASP A 438 24.02 10.85 -19.99
CA ASP A 438 24.11 12.11 -20.72
C ASP A 438 22.94 13.05 -20.38
N ASP A 439 23.12 14.34 -20.63
CA ASP A 439 22.12 15.41 -20.50
C ASP A 439 20.80 15.18 -21.30
N ASP A 440 20.65 14.05 -21.95
CA ASP A 440 19.47 13.63 -22.70
C ASP A 440 19.21 12.11 -22.46
N PRO A 441 18.35 11.76 -21.48
CA PRO A 441 18.10 10.37 -21.14
C PRO A 441 17.50 9.61 -22.32
N LYS A 442 18.15 8.53 -22.74
CA LYS A 442 17.65 7.65 -23.79
C LYS A 442 16.76 6.59 -23.17
N ILE A 443 15.57 6.42 -23.75
CA ILE A 443 14.70 5.30 -23.43
C ILE A 443 15.20 4.08 -24.21
N LEU A 444 15.70 3.08 -23.51
CA LEU A 444 16.12 1.82 -24.09
C LEU A 444 15.00 0.79 -23.91
N ASN A 445 14.52 0.23 -25.03
CA ASN A 445 13.58 -0.88 -24.98
C ASN A 445 14.33 -2.17 -24.64
N GLY A 446 13.75 -2.99 -23.77
CA GLY A 446 14.35 -4.26 -23.40
C GLY A 446 13.37 -5.20 -22.72
N TYR A 447 13.85 -6.36 -22.31
CA TYR A 447 13.12 -7.30 -21.48
C TYR A 447 14.06 -8.01 -20.53
N ASP A 448 13.53 -8.38 -19.37
CA ASP A 448 14.22 -9.19 -18.39
C ASP A 448 13.75 -10.63 -18.41
N ILE A 449 14.68 -11.54 -18.21
CA ILE A 449 14.40 -12.94 -17.87
C ILE A 449 14.90 -13.18 -16.46
N TYR A 450 13.99 -13.58 -15.59
CA TYR A 450 14.30 -13.95 -14.22
C TYR A 450 14.30 -15.46 -14.10
N TYR A 451 15.34 -16.01 -13.53
CA TYR A 451 15.50 -17.44 -13.34
C TYR A 451 15.22 -17.84 -11.89
N ALA A 452 14.69 -19.02 -11.70
CA ALA A 452 14.36 -19.55 -10.39
C ALA A 452 15.58 -19.69 -9.44
N ASP A 453 16.79 -19.74 -9.99
CA ASP A 453 18.04 -19.75 -9.22
C ASP A 453 18.52 -18.38 -8.75
N GLY A 454 17.71 -17.32 -8.99
CA GLY A 454 18.06 -15.96 -8.64
C GLY A 454 18.90 -15.24 -9.69
N LYS A 455 19.12 -15.84 -10.85
CA LYS A 455 19.77 -15.19 -11.98
C LYS A 455 18.76 -14.30 -12.71
N ARG A 456 19.23 -13.15 -13.19
CA ARG A 456 18.51 -12.26 -14.11
C ARG A 456 19.36 -12.01 -15.33
N GLU A 457 18.76 -12.06 -16.49
CA GLU A 457 19.33 -11.62 -17.75
C GLU A 457 18.49 -10.46 -18.30
N SER A 458 19.14 -9.34 -18.54
CA SER A 458 18.51 -8.13 -19.09
C SER A 458 18.93 -8.00 -20.57
N TYR A 459 17.97 -8.08 -21.46
CA TYR A 459 18.19 -7.94 -22.89
C TYR A 459 17.73 -6.56 -23.33
N ILE A 460 18.68 -5.72 -23.74
CA ILE A 460 18.42 -4.37 -24.22
C ILE A 460 18.40 -4.39 -25.75
N THR A 461 17.42 -3.75 -26.36
CA THR A 461 17.31 -3.69 -27.83
C THR A 461 18.52 -3.01 -28.45
N GLY A 462 19.24 -3.74 -29.27
CA GLY A 462 20.47 -3.26 -29.94
C GLY A 462 21.77 -3.79 -29.30
N GLU A 463 21.70 -4.41 -28.12
CA GLU A 463 22.84 -5.10 -27.52
C GLU A 463 22.87 -6.57 -27.94
N THR A 464 24.07 -7.16 -28.05
CA THR A 464 24.29 -8.53 -28.49
C THR A 464 24.33 -9.54 -27.34
N GLU A 465 24.65 -9.05 -26.14
CA GLU A 465 24.80 -9.88 -24.95
C GLU A 465 23.91 -9.33 -23.81
N PRO A 466 23.25 -10.21 -23.06
CA PRO A 466 22.46 -9.77 -21.92
C PRO A 466 23.33 -9.27 -20.77
N ILE A 467 22.84 -8.30 -20.04
CA ILE A 467 23.40 -7.94 -18.74
C ILE A 467 22.96 -9.01 -17.74
N VAL A 468 23.93 -9.75 -17.21
CA VAL A 468 23.66 -10.79 -16.20
C VAL A 468 23.79 -10.18 -14.81
N SER A 469 22.74 -10.26 -14.03
CA SER A 469 22.72 -9.82 -12.63
C SER A 469 22.02 -10.85 -11.75
N THR A 470 22.12 -10.70 -10.44
CA THR A 470 21.30 -11.42 -9.49
C THR A 470 20.15 -10.52 -9.07
N TRP A 471 18.92 -10.94 -9.32
CA TRP A 471 17.76 -10.32 -8.68
C TRP A 471 17.54 -11.06 -7.38
N SER A 472 17.19 -10.39 -6.33
CA SER A 472 17.10 -10.99 -5.01
C SER A 472 17.51 -12.46 -5.02
N SER A 473 18.75 -12.73 -4.70
CA SER A 473 19.41 -14.04 -4.71
C SER A 473 18.66 -15.16 -3.97
N THR A 474 17.46 -14.88 -3.54
CA THR A 474 16.66 -15.68 -2.62
C THR A 474 15.26 -15.97 -3.16
N LEU A 475 14.88 -15.55 -4.39
CA LEU A 475 13.51 -15.77 -4.85
C LEU A 475 13.09 -17.25 -4.81
N PRO A 476 13.88 -18.21 -5.28
CA PRO A 476 13.50 -19.62 -5.20
C PRO A 476 13.29 -20.05 -3.74
N ASN A 477 14.23 -19.70 -2.87
CA ASN A 477 14.19 -20.09 -1.46
C ASN A 477 13.13 -19.31 -0.66
N THR A 478 12.82 -18.08 -1.05
CA THR A 478 11.81 -17.27 -0.36
C THR A 478 10.42 -17.55 -0.87
N TYR A 479 10.22 -17.77 -2.17
CA TYR A 479 8.87 -18.05 -2.69
C TYR A 479 8.33 -19.38 -2.13
N GLU A 480 9.11 -20.45 -2.15
CA GLU A 480 8.73 -21.75 -1.57
C GLU A 480 8.48 -21.69 -0.05
N GLN A 481 9.01 -20.68 0.62
CA GLN A 481 8.75 -20.45 2.05
C GLN A 481 7.48 -19.67 2.31
N LEU A 482 6.92 -18.97 1.32
CA LEU A 482 5.69 -18.21 1.45
C LEU A 482 4.51 -19.10 1.82
N ALA A 483 3.61 -18.56 2.64
CA ALA A 483 2.41 -19.27 3.07
C ALA A 483 1.52 -19.63 1.88
N PHE A 484 1.45 -18.79 0.85
CA PHE A 484 0.72 -19.06 -0.38
C PHE A 484 1.29 -20.27 -1.12
N ASP A 485 2.60 -20.33 -1.33
CA ASP A 485 3.20 -21.47 -2.02
C ASP A 485 3.05 -22.77 -1.24
N LYS A 486 3.25 -22.74 0.08
CA LYS A 486 3.00 -23.91 0.95
C LYS A 486 1.57 -24.43 0.85
N ALA A 487 0.59 -23.53 0.66
CA ALA A 487 -0.81 -23.90 0.51
C ALA A 487 -1.13 -24.42 -0.91
N THR A 488 -0.48 -23.90 -1.95
CA THR A 488 -0.88 -24.10 -3.35
C THR A 488 0.13 -24.83 -4.20
N GLY A 489 1.44 -24.72 -3.90
CA GLY A 489 2.54 -25.23 -4.72
C GLY A 489 2.69 -24.44 -6.02
N TRP A 490 2.40 -23.12 -6.00
CA TRP A 490 2.45 -22.26 -7.19
C TRP A 490 3.85 -22.15 -7.79
N SER A 491 4.91 -22.25 -6.98
CA SER A 491 6.30 -22.28 -7.44
C SER A 491 6.53 -23.31 -8.55
N ARG A 492 5.84 -24.45 -8.53
CA ARG A 492 5.95 -25.48 -9.58
C ARG A 492 5.55 -24.93 -10.95
N TRP A 493 4.54 -24.05 -10.98
CA TRP A 493 4.14 -23.36 -12.21
C TRP A 493 5.16 -22.29 -12.59
N LEU A 494 5.65 -21.51 -11.65
CA LEU A 494 6.68 -20.49 -11.91
C LEU A 494 7.94 -21.13 -12.54
N TYR A 495 8.38 -22.28 -12.05
CA TYR A 495 9.53 -22.99 -12.62
C TYR A 495 9.28 -23.49 -14.05
N LEU A 496 8.08 -23.92 -14.38
CA LEU A 496 7.74 -24.34 -15.74
C LEU A 496 7.60 -23.16 -16.70
N ASN A 497 7.23 -21.99 -16.18
CA ASN A 497 6.90 -20.80 -16.96
C ASN A 497 8.07 -19.82 -17.11
N GLU A 498 9.21 -20.10 -16.50
CA GLU A 498 10.35 -19.16 -16.36
C GLU A 498 10.94 -18.66 -17.68
N GLN A 499 10.66 -19.32 -18.80
CA GLN A 499 11.20 -19.00 -20.12
C GLN A 499 10.17 -18.42 -21.10
N LEU A 500 8.97 -18.12 -20.68
CA LEU A 500 7.96 -17.54 -21.56
C LEU A 500 8.19 -16.04 -21.76
N PRO A 501 8.48 -15.57 -22.99
CA PRO A 501 8.59 -14.16 -23.27
C PRO A 501 7.22 -13.50 -23.11
N CYS A 502 7.14 -12.53 -22.23
CA CYS A 502 5.99 -11.63 -22.16
C CYS A 502 6.08 -10.63 -23.32
N GLU A 503 5.36 -10.90 -24.42
CA GLU A 503 5.20 -9.92 -25.50
C GLU A 503 4.02 -9.00 -25.15
N ASN A 504 4.33 -7.71 -25.03
CA ASN A 504 3.41 -6.57 -25.02
C ASN A 504 2.19 -6.68 -24.11
N SER A 505 2.24 -5.98 -23.00
CA SER A 505 1.01 -5.53 -22.34
C SER A 505 0.20 -4.68 -23.34
N PRO A 506 -1.10 -4.92 -23.54
CA PRO A 506 -1.94 -4.06 -24.37
C PRO A 506 -2.09 -2.65 -23.82
N VAL A 507 -1.68 -2.42 -22.60
CA VAL A 507 -1.65 -1.11 -21.93
C VAL A 507 -0.19 -0.86 -21.54
N GLU A 508 0.47 0.06 -22.23
CA GLU A 508 1.65 0.71 -21.72
C GLU A 508 1.20 1.48 -20.46
N MET A 509 1.43 0.90 -19.28
CA MET A 509 1.31 1.67 -18.06
C MET A 509 2.48 2.65 -18.05
N HIS A 510 2.25 3.83 -18.57
CA HIS A 510 3.10 4.96 -18.30
C HIS A 510 2.86 5.31 -16.83
N TYR A 511 3.67 4.73 -15.93
CA TYR A 511 3.82 5.35 -14.64
C TYR A 511 4.40 6.73 -14.91
N PRO A 512 3.76 7.82 -14.50
CA PRO A 512 4.46 9.07 -14.41
C PRO A 512 5.62 8.76 -13.46
N ILE A 513 6.82 8.70 -14.03
CA ILE A 513 8.03 8.74 -13.24
C ILE A 513 7.94 10.10 -12.59
N GLY A 514 7.65 10.10 -11.30
CA GLY A 514 7.58 11.33 -10.54
C GLY A 514 8.85 12.10 -10.81
N ASN A 515 8.67 13.28 -11.39
CA ASN A 515 9.70 14.29 -11.37
C ASN A 515 9.88 14.73 -9.93
#